data_8b06ff9a362fde9f9f75874bda3f8512
#
_entry.id   8b06ff9a362fde9f9f75874bda3f8512
#
_cell.length_a   1.000
_cell.length_b   1.000
_cell.length_c   1.000
_cell.angle_alpha   90.00
_cell.angle_beta   90.00
_cell.angle_gamma   90.00
#
_symmetry.space_group_name_H-M   'P 1'
#
loop_
_entity.id
_entity.type
_entity.pdbx_description
1 polymer ?
#
loop_
_entity_poly.entity_id
_entity_poly.type
_entity_poly.pdbx_seq_one_letter_code
_entity_poly.pdbx_strand_id
1 'polypeptide(L)'
;MADDKAAKLKALQLTLDKLDKTYGKGSVMKLGDEAVEEVEAISSGSIGLDIALGVGGYPRGRVIEIYGPESSGKTTLTLHAIAECQKQGGIAAFIDAEHAFDRFYAEKLGVDISELIISQPDHGEQALEIADNLIRSGAVDIVVIDSVAALTPKSEIEGEMGDSKMGLHARLMSQALRKLTGSISRTNCTVFFINQLREKIGVMFGNPETTTGGNALKFYASVRLDIRRSTQIKNSDAAVLGNKTRVKVVKNKVAPPFKTTEFDIMYGEGISKIGEIIDLGVNYEIIKKSGSWFSYGDSKLGQGRDAVKTLLQDNPDLMDELEGKIMGTLKAVNE
;
A
#
# COMPACT_ATOMS: atom_id res chain seq x y z
N MET A 1 16.39 48.88 1.76
CA MET A 1 15.68 47.59 1.72
C MET A 1 16.16 46.67 0.58
N ALA A 2 16.37 47.16 -0.66
CA ALA A 2 16.88 46.32 -1.76
C ALA A 2 18.35 45.89 -1.56
N ASP A 3 19.23 46.78 -1.11
CA ASP A 3 20.64 46.48 -0.83
C ASP A 3 20.84 45.45 0.30
N ASP A 4 20.02 45.51 1.34
CA ASP A 4 20.08 44.54 2.45
C ASP A 4 19.67 43.15 1.99
N LYS A 5 18.69 43.03 1.07
CA LYS A 5 18.28 41.75 0.47
C LYS A 5 19.37 41.16 -0.43
N ALA A 6 20.06 41.99 -1.21
CA ALA A 6 21.16 41.57 -2.07
C ALA A 6 22.35 41.04 -1.26
N ALA A 7 22.72 41.76 -0.18
CA ALA A 7 23.78 41.32 0.73
C ALA A 7 23.45 39.97 1.41
N LYS A 8 22.20 39.78 1.85
CA LYS A 8 21.72 38.53 2.44
C LYS A 8 21.76 37.36 1.44
N LEU A 9 21.34 37.58 0.20
CA LEU A 9 21.38 36.55 -0.85
C LEU A 9 22.82 36.13 -1.18
N LYS A 10 23.77 37.08 -1.22
CA LYS A 10 25.18 36.77 -1.45
C LYS A 10 25.79 35.98 -0.30
N ALA A 11 25.49 36.31 0.95
CA ALA A 11 25.91 35.55 2.11
C ALA A 11 25.33 34.14 2.13
N LEU A 12 24.03 33.99 1.76
CA LEU A 12 23.37 32.70 1.63
C LEU A 12 24.04 31.83 0.56
N GLN A 13 24.34 32.39 -0.63
CA GLN A 13 25.00 31.66 -1.71
C GLN A 13 26.37 31.10 -1.28
N LEU A 14 27.19 31.89 -0.60
CA LEU A 14 28.47 31.45 -0.06
C LEU A 14 28.31 30.30 0.95
N THR A 15 27.22 30.33 1.72
CA THR A 15 26.91 29.27 2.68
C THR A 15 26.47 27.99 1.95
N LEU A 16 25.62 28.09 0.91
CA LEU A 16 25.20 26.96 0.09
C LEU A 16 26.38 26.29 -0.61
N ASP A 17 27.29 27.09 -1.20
CA ASP A 17 28.51 26.61 -1.85
C ASP A 17 29.43 25.84 -0.86
N LYS A 18 29.50 26.31 0.40
CA LYS A 18 30.25 25.63 1.46
C LYS A 18 29.59 24.32 1.88
N LEU A 19 28.26 24.29 1.98
CA LEU A 19 27.50 23.05 2.30
C LEU A 19 27.64 22.02 1.19
N ASP A 20 27.56 22.40 -0.08
CA ASP A 20 27.77 21.53 -1.23
C ASP A 20 29.18 20.93 -1.25
N LYS A 21 30.20 21.68 -0.87
CA LYS A 21 31.58 21.17 -0.75
C LYS A 21 31.74 20.21 0.41
N THR A 22 31.01 20.42 1.51
CA THR A 22 31.16 19.60 2.74
C THR A 22 30.34 18.34 2.69
N TYR A 23 29.11 18.43 2.18
CA TYR A 23 28.11 17.33 2.24
C TYR A 23 27.75 16.74 0.87
N GLY A 24 28.29 17.29 -0.22
CA GLY A 24 27.97 16.92 -1.60
C GLY A 24 26.91 17.81 -2.24
N LYS A 25 26.95 17.91 -3.58
CA LYS A 25 25.98 18.67 -4.36
C LYS A 25 24.55 18.16 -4.10
N GLY A 26 23.59 19.08 -3.94
CA GLY A 26 22.20 18.74 -3.69
C GLY A 26 21.88 18.49 -2.22
N SER A 27 22.85 18.69 -1.29
CA SER A 27 22.57 18.60 0.16
C SER A 27 21.60 19.67 0.65
N VAL A 28 21.57 20.81 -0.02
CA VAL A 28 20.61 21.90 0.17
C VAL A 28 20.21 22.44 -1.21
N MET A 29 18.92 22.49 -1.48
CA MET A 29 18.37 22.98 -2.75
C MET A 29 17.23 23.98 -2.52
N LYS A 30 16.99 24.85 -3.48
CA LYS A 30 15.76 25.67 -3.51
C LYS A 30 14.67 24.91 -4.23
N LEU A 31 13.52 24.77 -3.60
CA LEU A 31 12.39 23.97 -4.13
C LEU A 31 11.85 24.50 -5.48
N GLY A 32 12.13 25.75 -5.84
CA GLY A 32 11.71 26.36 -7.10
C GLY A 32 12.70 26.20 -8.26
N ASP A 33 13.89 25.65 -8.02
CA ASP A 33 14.94 25.51 -9.04
C ASP A 33 14.87 24.14 -9.75
N GLU A 34 14.12 23.17 -9.21
CA GLU A 34 13.86 21.86 -9.83
C GLU A 34 12.39 21.73 -10.19
N ALA A 35 12.11 21.07 -11.33
CA ALA A 35 10.76 20.66 -11.67
C ALA A 35 10.21 19.78 -10.53
N VAL A 36 8.95 20.00 -10.15
CA VAL A 36 8.27 19.14 -9.20
C VAL A 36 8.25 17.72 -9.80
N GLU A 37 9.10 16.84 -9.32
CA GLU A 37 9.08 15.45 -9.76
C GLU A 37 7.74 14.84 -9.37
N GLU A 38 7.04 14.26 -10.35
CA GLU A 38 5.84 13.45 -10.07
C GLU A 38 6.24 12.28 -9.19
N VAL A 39 5.42 12.01 -8.18
CA VAL A 39 5.65 10.89 -7.26
C VAL A 39 5.38 9.59 -8.02
N GLU A 40 6.43 8.85 -8.33
CA GLU A 40 6.30 7.51 -8.89
C GLU A 40 5.52 6.58 -7.94
N ALA A 41 4.69 5.71 -8.51
CA ALA A 41 3.85 4.81 -7.73
C ALA A 41 3.80 3.40 -8.32
N ILE A 42 3.55 2.42 -7.45
CA ILE A 42 3.22 1.04 -7.81
C ILE A 42 1.72 0.89 -7.68
N SER A 43 1.03 0.45 -8.74
CA SER A 43 -0.42 0.19 -8.68
C SER A 43 -0.76 -0.80 -7.56
N SER A 44 -1.88 -0.60 -6.92
CA SER A 44 -2.41 -1.51 -5.90
C SER A 44 -3.14 -2.73 -6.50
N GLY A 45 -3.38 -2.72 -7.81
CA GLY A 45 -4.26 -3.67 -8.49
C GLY A 45 -5.75 -3.34 -8.34
N SER A 46 -6.09 -2.28 -7.61
CA SER A 46 -7.43 -1.74 -7.45
C SER A 46 -7.49 -0.30 -7.97
N ILE A 47 -8.33 -0.06 -8.96
CA ILE A 47 -8.54 1.29 -9.54
C ILE A 47 -9.00 2.26 -8.44
N GLY A 48 -9.95 1.84 -7.63
CA GLY A 48 -10.50 2.66 -6.56
C GLY A 48 -9.47 3.00 -5.48
N LEU A 49 -8.55 2.09 -5.16
CA LEU A 49 -7.50 2.35 -4.18
C LEU A 49 -6.42 3.26 -4.75
N ASP A 50 -6.03 3.06 -6.01
CA ASP A 50 -5.04 3.92 -6.69
C ASP A 50 -5.51 5.39 -6.74
N ILE A 51 -6.80 5.60 -6.98
CA ILE A 51 -7.44 6.92 -6.89
C ILE A 51 -7.43 7.45 -5.45
N ALA A 52 -7.79 6.63 -4.48
CA ALA A 52 -7.85 7.04 -3.07
C ALA A 52 -6.45 7.44 -2.54
N LEU A 53 -5.39 6.80 -3.05
CA LEU A 53 -4.00 7.13 -2.76
C LEU A 53 -3.55 8.46 -3.38
N GLY A 54 -4.18 8.89 -4.48
CA GLY A 54 -4.03 10.22 -5.08
C GLY A 54 -2.82 10.42 -5.98
N VAL A 55 -1.91 9.43 -6.06
CA VAL A 55 -0.72 9.42 -6.93
C VAL A 55 -0.72 8.22 -7.88
N GLY A 56 -1.87 7.57 -8.05
CA GLY A 56 -2.02 6.42 -8.95
C GLY A 56 -1.52 5.09 -8.40
N GLY A 57 -1.29 4.99 -7.09
CA GLY A 57 -0.84 3.76 -6.44
C GLY A 57 -0.06 4.02 -5.16
N TYR A 58 0.68 3.02 -4.72
CA TYR A 58 1.58 3.11 -3.57
C TYR A 58 2.83 3.92 -3.93
N PRO A 59 3.12 5.04 -3.23
CA PRO A 59 4.27 5.88 -3.56
C PRO A 59 5.59 5.13 -3.39
N ARG A 60 6.48 5.22 -4.39
CA ARG A 60 7.82 4.64 -4.34
C ARG A 60 8.68 5.36 -3.30
N GLY A 61 9.68 4.65 -2.76
CA GLY A 61 10.61 5.20 -1.79
C GLY A 61 9.96 5.54 -0.44
N ARG A 62 8.85 4.90 -0.07
CA ARG A 62 8.09 5.21 1.14
C ARG A 62 7.77 3.97 1.98
N VAL A 63 7.54 4.22 3.26
CA VAL A 63 7.01 3.23 4.20
C VAL A 63 5.49 3.28 4.17
N ILE A 64 4.87 2.13 4.00
CA ILE A 64 3.41 1.94 3.96
C ILE A 64 3.01 0.96 5.05
N GLU A 65 2.04 1.32 5.87
CA GLU A 65 1.43 0.42 6.84
C GLU A 65 0.03 0.03 6.39
N ILE A 66 -0.23 -1.27 6.29
CA ILE A 66 -1.57 -1.83 6.07
C ILE A 66 -1.98 -2.57 7.33
N TYR A 67 -3.08 -2.16 7.94
CA TYR A 67 -3.56 -2.78 9.17
C TYR A 67 -5.07 -3.00 9.16
N GLY A 68 -5.52 -3.97 9.91
CA GLY A 68 -6.92 -4.35 10.04
C GLY A 68 -7.09 -5.66 10.78
N PRO A 69 -8.34 -6.09 10.96
CA PRO A 69 -8.67 -7.38 11.56
C PRO A 69 -8.03 -8.56 10.79
N GLU A 70 -8.01 -9.71 11.40
CA GLU A 70 -7.60 -10.95 10.75
C GLU A 70 -8.48 -11.24 9.53
N SER A 71 -7.89 -11.84 8.50
CA SER A 71 -8.56 -12.20 7.24
C SER A 71 -9.26 -11.01 6.53
N SER A 72 -8.83 -9.77 6.77
CA SER A 72 -9.41 -8.59 6.11
C SER A 72 -8.88 -8.33 4.71
N GLY A 73 -7.86 -9.07 4.24
CA GLY A 73 -7.23 -8.91 2.92
C GLY A 73 -5.92 -8.13 2.92
N LYS A 74 -5.25 -7.97 4.07
CA LYS A 74 -3.96 -7.26 4.18
C LYS A 74 -2.89 -7.86 3.27
N THR A 75 -2.65 -9.16 3.41
CA THR A 75 -1.69 -9.90 2.58
C THR A 75 -2.11 -9.91 1.11
N THR A 76 -3.41 -10.02 0.81
CA THR A 76 -3.95 -9.93 -0.55
C THR A 76 -3.56 -8.62 -1.23
N LEU A 77 -3.72 -7.47 -0.55
CA LEU A 77 -3.31 -6.17 -1.11
C LEU A 77 -1.81 -6.10 -1.41
N THR A 78 -0.97 -6.65 -0.54
CA THR A 78 0.48 -6.63 -0.77
C THR A 78 0.92 -7.59 -1.87
N LEU A 79 0.25 -8.75 -2.01
CA LEU A 79 0.51 -9.67 -3.12
C LEU A 79 0.11 -9.05 -4.46
N HIS A 80 -1.01 -8.33 -4.55
CA HIS A 80 -1.35 -7.56 -5.75
C HIS A 80 -0.30 -6.48 -6.05
N ALA A 81 0.17 -5.74 -5.03
CA ALA A 81 1.24 -4.76 -5.22
C ALA A 81 2.54 -5.40 -5.75
N ILE A 82 2.90 -6.59 -5.26
CA ILE A 82 4.04 -7.37 -5.78
C ILE A 82 3.80 -7.74 -7.25
N ALA A 83 2.63 -8.28 -7.58
CA ALA A 83 2.30 -8.67 -8.95
C ALA A 83 2.35 -7.46 -9.90
N GLU A 84 1.80 -6.31 -9.52
CA GLU A 84 1.86 -5.08 -10.32
C GLU A 84 3.29 -4.54 -10.45
N CYS A 85 4.12 -4.64 -9.41
CA CYS A 85 5.54 -4.30 -9.46
C CYS A 85 6.30 -5.19 -10.44
N GLN A 86 6.11 -6.50 -10.38
CA GLN A 86 6.76 -7.47 -11.27
C GLN A 86 6.33 -7.30 -12.73
N LYS A 87 5.06 -6.98 -13.02
CA LYS A 87 4.58 -6.64 -14.36
C LYS A 87 5.33 -5.46 -15.00
N GLN A 88 5.82 -4.53 -14.16
CA GLN A 88 6.64 -3.39 -14.59
C GLN A 88 8.14 -3.73 -14.66
N GLY A 89 8.52 -4.99 -14.45
CA GLY A 89 9.92 -5.45 -14.42
C GLY A 89 10.63 -5.18 -13.09
N GLY A 90 9.89 -4.82 -12.03
CA GLY A 90 10.44 -4.57 -10.70
C GLY A 90 10.72 -5.87 -9.93
N ILE A 91 11.64 -5.80 -8.99
CA ILE A 91 12.07 -6.91 -8.13
C ILE A 91 11.38 -6.78 -6.77
N ALA A 92 10.77 -7.89 -6.33
CA ALA A 92 10.01 -7.96 -5.09
C ALA A 92 10.62 -8.92 -4.06
N ALA A 93 10.55 -8.55 -2.79
CA ALA A 93 10.91 -9.40 -1.67
C ALA A 93 9.76 -9.49 -0.65
N PHE A 94 9.58 -10.69 -0.10
CA PHE A 94 8.59 -10.97 0.94
C PHE A 94 9.28 -11.57 2.17
N ILE A 95 9.16 -10.90 3.31
CA ILE A 95 9.67 -11.36 4.60
C ILE A 95 8.49 -11.91 5.39
N ASP A 96 8.39 -13.24 5.40
CA ASP A 96 7.34 -14.02 6.04
C ASP A 96 7.71 -14.35 7.48
N ALA A 97 7.45 -13.40 8.39
CA ALA A 97 7.70 -13.58 9.81
C ALA A 97 6.61 -14.44 10.51
N GLU A 98 5.48 -14.66 9.88
CA GLU A 98 4.41 -15.54 10.38
C GLU A 98 4.58 -17.00 9.93
N HIS A 99 5.50 -17.29 8.99
CA HIS A 99 5.70 -18.61 8.37
C HIS A 99 4.43 -19.18 7.73
N ALA A 100 3.63 -18.31 7.10
CA ALA A 100 2.29 -18.63 6.59
C ALA A 100 2.11 -18.25 5.11
N PHE A 101 3.20 -18.05 4.35
CA PHE A 101 3.15 -17.67 2.95
C PHE A 101 2.53 -18.77 2.09
N ASP A 102 1.42 -18.46 1.42
CA ASP A 102 0.75 -19.35 0.48
C ASP A 102 1.19 -19.03 -0.96
N ARG A 103 2.12 -19.87 -1.48
CA ARG A 103 2.64 -19.73 -2.85
C ARG A 103 1.57 -19.91 -3.92
N PHE A 104 0.60 -20.83 -3.71
CA PHE A 104 -0.44 -21.09 -4.69
C PHE A 104 -1.42 -19.93 -4.79
N TYR A 105 -1.72 -19.32 -3.64
CA TYR A 105 -2.53 -18.11 -3.63
C TYR A 105 -1.80 -16.93 -4.28
N ALA A 106 -0.52 -16.72 -3.98
CA ALA A 106 0.29 -15.67 -4.58
C ALA A 106 0.34 -15.81 -6.12
N GLU A 107 0.57 -17.04 -6.62
CA GLU A 107 0.59 -17.33 -8.06
C GLU A 107 -0.76 -17.03 -8.74
N LYS A 108 -1.88 -17.37 -8.09
CA LYS A 108 -3.23 -17.04 -8.58
C LYS A 108 -3.50 -15.54 -8.65
N LEU A 109 -2.87 -14.75 -7.78
CA LEU A 109 -2.96 -13.28 -7.81
C LEU A 109 -2.04 -12.65 -8.85
N GLY A 110 -1.28 -13.46 -9.60
CA GLY A 110 -0.39 -13.00 -10.66
C GLY A 110 1.04 -12.70 -10.21
N VAL A 111 1.43 -13.13 -9.01
CA VAL A 111 2.82 -13.05 -8.56
C VAL A 111 3.65 -14.09 -9.30
N ASP A 112 4.73 -13.66 -9.93
CA ASP A 112 5.77 -14.57 -10.41
C ASP A 112 6.59 -15.08 -9.22
N ILE A 113 6.27 -16.30 -8.79
CA ILE A 113 6.91 -16.94 -7.64
C ILE A 113 8.36 -17.37 -7.93
N SER A 114 8.75 -17.50 -9.21
CA SER A 114 10.11 -17.84 -9.60
C SER A 114 11.08 -16.67 -9.40
N GLU A 115 10.58 -15.44 -9.50
CA GLU A 115 11.32 -14.19 -9.33
C GLU A 115 11.11 -13.54 -7.94
N LEU A 116 10.25 -14.11 -7.09
CA LEU A 116 9.99 -13.58 -5.77
C LEU A 116 11.07 -13.99 -4.77
N ILE A 117 11.75 -13.02 -4.18
CA ILE A 117 12.67 -13.24 -3.07
C ILE A 117 11.86 -13.45 -1.80
N ILE A 118 11.98 -14.62 -1.15
CA ILE A 118 11.31 -14.92 0.11
C ILE A 118 12.31 -15.20 1.22
N SER A 119 12.02 -14.71 2.43
CA SER A 119 12.77 -15.00 3.65
C SER A 119 11.84 -15.30 4.80
N GLN A 120 12.19 -16.31 5.61
CA GLN A 120 11.46 -16.73 6.81
C GLN A 120 12.40 -16.62 8.02
N PRO A 121 12.49 -15.44 8.64
CA PRO A 121 13.41 -15.18 9.74
C PRO A 121 12.94 -15.78 11.05
N ASP A 122 13.88 -16.13 11.93
CA ASP A 122 13.60 -16.70 13.25
C ASP A 122 13.18 -15.66 14.30
N HIS A 123 13.58 -14.40 14.11
CA HIS A 123 13.28 -13.30 15.05
C HIS A 123 13.26 -11.93 14.36
N GLY A 124 12.73 -10.92 15.06
CA GLY A 124 12.48 -9.60 14.52
C GLY A 124 13.73 -8.85 14.07
N GLU A 125 14.86 -8.94 14.80
CA GLU A 125 16.13 -8.31 14.42
C GLU A 125 16.63 -8.88 13.09
N GLN A 126 16.58 -10.20 12.91
CA GLN A 126 16.99 -10.87 11.66
C GLN A 126 16.11 -10.42 10.49
N ALA A 127 14.78 -10.38 10.67
CA ALA A 127 13.84 -9.91 9.67
C ALA A 127 14.17 -8.50 9.19
N LEU A 128 14.38 -7.58 10.13
CA LEU A 128 14.64 -6.17 9.85
C LEU A 128 16.04 -5.92 9.28
N GLU A 129 17.02 -6.76 9.64
CA GLU A 129 18.36 -6.70 9.07
C GLU A 129 18.40 -7.23 7.63
N ILE A 130 17.69 -8.31 7.34
CA ILE A 130 17.49 -8.80 5.96
C ILE A 130 16.81 -7.71 5.12
N ALA A 131 15.73 -7.09 5.63
CA ALA A 131 15.08 -5.98 4.95
C ALA A 131 16.05 -4.82 4.67
N ASP A 132 16.85 -4.39 5.64
CA ASP A 132 17.83 -3.31 5.47
C ASP A 132 18.84 -3.64 4.37
N ASN A 133 19.37 -4.86 4.35
CA ASN A 133 20.32 -5.28 3.33
C ASN A 133 19.70 -5.31 1.92
N LEU A 134 18.48 -5.85 1.78
CA LEU A 134 17.76 -5.86 0.50
C LEU A 134 17.49 -4.44 -0.01
N ILE A 135 16.99 -3.55 0.86
CA ILE A 135 16.73 -2.16 0.51
C ILE A 135 18.04 -1.44 0.10
N ARG A 136 19.10 -1.61 0.87
CA ARG A 136 20.39 -0.95 0.62
C ARG A 136 21.09 -1.42 -0.64
N SER A 137 20.77 -2.60 -1.15
CA SER A 137 21.29 -3.08 -2.43
C SER A 137 20.89 -2.17 -3.60
N GLY A 138 19.78 -1.44 -3.48
CA GLY A 138 19.21 -0.60 -4.55
C GLY A 138 18.62 -1.39 -5.72
N ALA A 139 18.55 -2.73 -5.60
CA ALA A 139 18.03 -3.60 -6.65
C ALA A 139 16.57 -4.02 -6.42
N VAL A 140 16.04 -3.83 -5.20
CA VAL A 140 14.69 -4.26 -4.83
C VAL A 140 13.75 -3.08 -4.82
N ASP A 141 12.65 -3.18 -5.58
CA ASP A 141 11.64 -2.14 -5.71
C ASP A 141 10.59 -2.17 -4.60
N ILE A 142 10.24 -3.36 -4.13
CA ILE A 142 9.23 -3.57 -3.10
C ILE A 142 9.68 -4.63 -2.08
N VAL A 143 9.52 -4.31 -0.81
CA VAL A 143 9.73 -5.25 0.31
C VAL A 143 8.45 -5.31 1.13
N VAL A 144 7.92 -6.50 1.35
CA VAL A 144 6.76 -6.74 2.24
C VAL A 144 7.23 -7.45 3.50
N ILE A 145 6.82 -6.99 4.67
CA ILE A 145 7.05 -7.61 5.97
C ILE A 145 5.69 -8.04 6.55
N ASP A 146 5.44 -9.34 6.62
CA ASP A 146 4.21 -9.94 7.12
C ASP A 146 4.51 -10.85 8.33
N SER A 147 4.18 -10.44 9.52
CA SER A 147 3.62 -9.17 9.95
C SER A 147 4.47 -8.56 11.08
N VAL A 148 4.22 -7.25 11.36
CA VAL A 148 4.86 -6.55 12.50
C VAL A 148 4.61 -7.29 13.81
N ALA A 149 3.44 -7.88 14.00
CA ALA A 149 3.08 -8.63 15.21
C ALA A 149 3.99 -9.85 15.47
N ALA A 150 4.55 -10.43 14.41
CA ALA A 150 5.42 -11.60 14.46
C ALA A 150 6.92 -11.25 14.61
N LEU A 151 7.29 -9.96 14.55
CA LEU A 151 8.67 -9.51 14.74
C LEU A 151 9.08 -9.56 16.21
N THR A 152 9.11 -10.77 16.77
CA THR A 152 9.48 -10.99 18.18
C THR A 152 10.97 -10.70 18.38
N PRO A 153 11.35 -9.85 19.36
CA PRO A 153 12.75 -9.60 19.70
C PRO A 153 13.48 -10.89 20.11
N LYS A 154 14.70 -11.06 19.62
CA LYS A 154 15.54 -12.23 19.92
C LYS A 154 15.63 -12.52 21.42
N SER A 155 15.85 -11.48 22.23
CA SER A 155 15.92 -11.59 23.69
C SER A 155 14.61 -12.06 24.36
N GLU A 156 13.48 -11.90 23.69
CA GLU A 156 12.19 -12.43 24.15
C GLU A 156 12.09 -13.92 23.86
N ILE A 157 12.57 -14.37 22.69
CA ILE A 157 12.59 -15.79 22.31
C ILE A 157 13.56 -16.60 23.18
N GLU A 158 14.74 -16.01 23.50
CA GLU A 158 15.75 -16.65 24.35
C GLU A 158 15.45 -16.60 25.86
N GLY A 159 14.39 -15.86 26.25
CA GLY A 159 13.95 -15.75 27.64
C GLY A 159 13.13 -16.95 28.12
N GLU A 160 12.89 -17.03 29.42
CA GLU A 160 12.04 -18.07 29.99
C GLU A 160 10.55 -17.78 29.76
N MET A 161 9.72 -18.83 29.67
CA MET A 161 8.27 -18.68 29.54
C MET A 161 7.71 -17.93 30.75
N GLY A 162 7.06 -16.78 30.49
CA GLY A 162 6.47 -15.95 31.54
C GLY A 162 7.29 -14.69 31.88
N ASP A 163 8.48 -14.53 31.33
CA ASP A 163 9.26 -13.30 31.45
C ASP A 163 8.52 -12.11 30.86
N SER A 164 8.29 -11.08 31.68
CA SER A 164 7.69 -9.84 31.20
C SER A 164 8.78 -8.91 30.63
N LYS A 165 8.84 -8.79 29.30
CA LYS A 165 9.79 -7.92 28.59
C LYS A 165 9.08 -6.76 27.90
N MET A 166 8.34 -5.97 28.68
CA MET A 166 7.55 -4.85 28.18
C MET A 166 8.38 -3.85 27.35
N GLY A 167 7.86 -3.46 26.20
CA GLY A 167 8.42 -2.39 25.38
C GLY A 167 9.56 -2.78 24.43
N LEU A 168 10.10 -4.00 24.48
CA LEU A 168 11.19 -4.42 23.60
C LEU A 168 10.80 -4.37 22.13
N HIS A 169 9.63 -4.86 21.78
CA HIS A 169 9.10 -4.80 20.41
C HIS A 169 8.97 -3.36 19.89
N ALA A 170 8.45 -2.44 20.71
CA ALA A 170 8.34 -1.03 20.32
C ALA A 170 9.73 -0.37 20.16
N ARG A 171 10.71 -0.76 20.96
CA ARG A 171 12.10 -0.31 20.87
C ARG A 171 12.77 -0.81 19.61
N LEU A 172 12.59 -2.10 19.26
CA LEU A 172 13.08 -2.72 18.05
C LEU A 172 12.55 -1.98 16.82
N MET A 173 11.22 -1.79 16.72
CA MET A 173 10.59 -1.06 15.63
C MET A 173 11.07 0.39 15.53
N SER A 174 11.23 1.08 16.63
CA SER A 174 11.74 2.46 16.64
C SER A 174 13.18 2.56 16.13
N GLN A 175 14.03 1.61 16.48
CA GLN A 175 15.42 1.54 16.03
C GLN A 175 15.49 1.20 14.54
N ALA A 176 14.75 0.20 14.10
CA ALA A 176 14.72 -0.25 12.72
C ALA A 176 14.23 0.86 11.78
N LEU A 177 13.10 1.50 12.07
CA LEU A 177 12.52 2.53 11.22
C LEU A 177 13.43 3.76 11.08
N ARG A 178 14.16 4.15 12.15
CA ARG A 178 15.17 5.21 12.05
C ARG A 178 16.29 4.85 11.07
N LYS A 179 16.70 3.58 11.03
CA LYS A 179 17.76 3.09 10.13
C LYS A 179 17.24 2.96 8.69
N LEU A 180 16.07 2.33 8.51
CA LEU A 180 15.51 2.00 7.21
C LEU A 180 15.05 3.22 6.40
N THR A 181 14.45 4.22 7.05
CA THR A 181 13.78 5.33 6.35
C THR A 181 14.72 6.08 5.39
N GLY A 182 15.97 6.31 5.80
CA GLY A 182 16.96 6.98 4.95
C GLY A 182 17.39 6.14 3.75
N SER A 183 17.47 4.83 3.89
CA SER A 183 17.81 3.90 2.80
C SER A 183 16.62 3.75 1.84
N ILE A 184 15.41 3.60 2.34
CA ILE A 184 14.15 3.51 1.59
C ILE A 184 14.00 4.67 0.61
N SER A 185 14.18 5.91 1.10
CA SER A 185 14.06 7.11 0.26
C SER A 185 15.13 7.19 -0.82
N ARG A 186 16.39 6.81 -0.50
CA ARG A 186 17.50 6.89 -1.46
C ARG A 186 17.46 5.85 -2.56
N THR A 187 16.95 4.65 -2.26
CA THR A 187 16.88 3.54 -3.21
C THR A 187 15.56 3.47 -3.95
N ASN A 188 14.63 4.37 -3.67
CA ASN A 188 13.25 4.39 -4.22
C ASN A 188 12.48 3.09 -3.96
N CYS A 189 12.91 2.29 -2.96
CA CYS A 189 12.26 1.03 -2.57
C CYS A 189 11.00 1.32 -1.75
N THR A 190 9.89 0.66 -2.05
CA THR A 190 8.66 0.75 -1.29
C THR A 190 8.60 -0.36 -0.24
N VAL A 191 8.37 -0.02 1.03
CA VAL A 191 8.35 -1.01 2.11
C VAL A 191 6.99 -1.06 2.77
N PHE A 192 6.38 -2.25 2.71
CA PHE A 192 5.11 -2.55 3.35
C PHE A 192 5.32 -3.22 4.71
N PHE A 193 4.64 -2.69 5.71
CA PHE A 193 4.46 -3.32 7.00
C PHE A 193 3.00 -3.73 7.15
N ILE A 194 2.75 -5.03 7.16
CA ILE A 194 1.44 -5.57 7.51
C ILE A 194 1.34 -5.59 9.04
N ASN A 195 0.24 -5.06 9.58
CA ASN A 195 0.07 -4.96 11.02
C ASN A 195 -1.30 -5.48 11.46
N GLN A 196 -1.35 -5.96 12.70
CA GLN A 196 -2.55 -6.46 13.33
C GLN A 196 -3.12 -5.42 14.30
N LEU A 197 -4.44 -5.43 14.48
CA LEU A 197 -5.11 -4.66 15.49
C LEU A 197 -5.08 -5.38 16.84
N ARG A 198 -4.95 -4.60 17.90
CA ARG A 198 -5.09 -5.01 19.30
C ARG A 198 -6.01 -4.02 19.99
N GLU A 199 -6.67 -4.46 21.01
CA GLU A 199 -7.50 -3.61 21.84
C GLU A 199 -6.73 -3.20 23.11
N LYS A 200 -6.77 -1.92 23.44
CA LYS A 200 -6.24 -1.38 24.70
C LYS A 200 -7.22 -1.69 25.82
N ILE A 201 -6.76 -2.41 26.82
CA ILE A 201 -7.54 -2.71 28.01
C ILE A 201 -7.80 -1.40 28.79
N GLY A 202 -9.04 -1.19 29.26
CA GLY A 202 -9.40 -0.07 30.13
C GLY A 202 -9.74 1.25 29.43
N VAL A 203 -9.82 1.29 28.10
CA VAL A 203 -10.30 2.46 27.35
C VAL A 203 -11.82 2.47 27.33
N MET A 204 -12.44 3.27 28.23
CA MET A 204 -13.90 3.41 28.30
C MET A 204 -14.47 4.41 27.28
N PHE A 205 -13.66 5.37 26.80
CA PHE A 205 -14.05 6.40 25.85
C PHE A 205 -13.02 6.52 24.71
N GLY A 206 -13.51 6.74 23.48
CA GLY A 206 -12.67 6.84 22.30
C GLY A 206 -12.45 5.49 21.61
N ASN A 207 -11.47 5.43 20.68
CA ASN A 207 -11.17 4.20 19.95
C ASN A 207 -10.14 3.34 20.73
N PRO A 208 -10.51 2.14 21.21
CA PRO A 208 -9.59 1.23 21.89
C PRO A 208 -8.59 0.57 20.96
N GLU A 209 -8.86 0.54 19.64
CA GLU A 209 -8.01 -0.17 18.69
C GLU A 209 -6.62 0.48 18.56
N THR A 210 -5.60 -0.33 18.54
CA THR A 210 -4.22 0.09 18.29
C THR A 210 -3.48 -0.97 17.48
N THR A 211 -2.43 -0.56 16.78
CA THR A 211 -1.54 -1.48 16.07
C THR A 211 -0.39 -1.94 16.95
N THR A 212 0.20 -3.11 16.64
CA THR A 212 1.37 -3.64 17.35
C THR A 212 2.66 -2.87 17.00
N GLY A 213 3.74 -3.08 17.77
CA GLY A 213 5.04 -2.44 17.49
C GLY A 213 5.17 -1.00 18.00
N GLY A 214 4.26 -0.54 18.84
CA GLY A 214 4.30 0.81 19.43
C GLY A 214 3.86 1.91 18.46
N ASN A 215 4.39 3.13 18.66
CA ASN A 215 3.95 4.30 17.87
C ASN A 215 4.90 4.66 16.70
N ALA A 216 6.09 4.06 16.61
CA ALA A 216 7.09 4.47 15.66
C ALA A 216 6.57 4.38 14.20
N LEU A 217 5.95 3.24 13.83
CA LEU A 217 5.43 3.03 12.49
C LEU A 217 4.34 4.05 12.12
N LYS A 218 3.51 4.48 13.08
CA LYS A 218 2.49 5.53 12.85
C LYS A 218 3.11 6.87 12.43
N PHE A 219 4.33 7.17 12.90
CA PHE A 219 5.05 8.38 12.54
C PHE A 219 5.83 8.23 11.23
N TYR A 220 6.55 7.12 11.07
CA TYR A 220 7.42 6.88 9.92
C TYR A 220 6.65 6.54 8.63
N ALA A 221 5.53 5.83 8.71
CA ALA A 221 4.72 5.53 7.55
C ALA A 221 4.26 6.81 6.82
N SER A 222 4.47 6.84 5.51
CA SER A 222 3.95 7.90 4.64
C SER A 222 2.49 7.68 4.30
N VAL A 223 2.09 6.42 4.14
CA VAL A 223 0.70 5.99 3.91
C VAL A 223 0.32 4.98 4.98
N ARG A 224 -0.90 5.10 5.51
CA ARG A 224 -1.50 4.11 6.41
C ARG A 224 -2.89 3.77 5.93
N LEU A 225 -3.15 2.48 5.76
CA LEU A 225 -4.41 1.93 5.28
C LEU A 225 -5.08 1.09 6.37
N ASP A 226 -6.33 1.44 6.68
CA ASP A 226 -7.24 0.64 7.50
C ASP A 226 -8.10 -0.20 6.57
N ILE A 227 -7.92 -1.53 6.57
CA ILE A 227 -8.67 -2.46 5.72
C ILE A 227 -9.64 -3.29 6.55
N ARG A 228 -10.90 -3.32 6.13
CA ARG A 228 -11.97 -4.05 6.83
C ARG A 228 -12.90 -4.76 5.88
N ARG A 229 -13.34 -5.97 6.27
CA ARG A 229 -14.45 -6.64 5.59
C ARG A 229 -15.76 -5.89 5.89
N SER A 230 -16.58 -5.71 4.87
CA SER A 230 -17.90 -5.08 4.97
C SER A 230 -19.00 -6.15 4.92
N THR A 231 -19.25 -6.73 3.76
CA THR A 231 -20.30 -7.73 3.53
C THR A 231 -19.74 -8.95 2.80
N GLN A 232 -20.33 -10.12 3.07
CA GLN A 232 -20.02 -11.34 2.34
C GLN A 232 -20.68 -11.33 0.96
N ILE A 233 -19.94 -11.77 -0.04
CA ILE A 233 -20.44 -12.01 -1.40
C ILE A 233 -20.81 -13.50 -1.48
N LYS A 234 -22.07 -13.76 -1.83
CA LYS A 234 -22.60 -15.12 -1.91
C LYS A 234 -23.17 -15.38 -3.29
N ASN A 235 -23.11 -16.64 -3.73
CA ASN A 235 -23.83 -17.09 -4.93
C ASN A 235 -25.31 -17.39 -4.61
N SER A 236 -26.07 -17.84 -5.63
CA SER A 236 -27.46 -18.27 -5.52
C SER A 236 -27.69 -19.35 -4.47
N ASP A 237 -26.69 -20.21 -4.22
CA ASP A 237 -26.76 -21.34 -3.30
C ASP A 237 -26.28 -20.96 -1.89
N ALA A 238 -26.16 -19.65 -1.60
CA ALA A 238 -25.69 -19.07 -0.35
C ALA A 238 -24.22 -19.43 0.02
N ALA A 239 -23.44 -20.03 -0.90
CA ALA A 239 -22.02 -20.25 -0.70
C ALA A 239 -21.27 -18.91 -0.75
N VAL A 240 -20.33 -18.72 0.18
CA VAL A 240 -19.54 -17.48 0.27
C VAL A 240 -18.41 -17.54 -0.76
N LEU A 241 -18.43 -16.63 -1.71
CA LEU A 241 -17.43 -16.52 -2.80
C LEU A 241 -16.33 -15.49 -2.48
N GLY A 242 -16.58 -14.58 -1.58
CA GLY A 242 -15.65 -13.50 -1.25
C GLY A 242 -16.24 -12.51 -0.26
N ASN A 243 -15.56 -11.39 -0.11
CA ASN A 243 -16.02 -10.29 0.75
C ASN A 243 -15.92 -8.96 0.02
N LYS A 244 -16.90 -8.10 0.23
CA LYS A 244 -16.74 -6.68 -0.03
C LYS A 244 -15.83 -6.10 1.03
N THR A 245 -14.78 -5.43 0.61
CA THR A 245 -13.72 -4.93 1.48
C THR A 245 -13.65 -3.42 1.37
N ARG A 246 -13.60 -2.75 2.52
CA ARG A 246 -13.44 -1.31 2.62
C ARG A 246 -12.02 -0.99 3.04
N VAL A 247 -11.37 -0.08 2.30
CA VAL A 247 -10.04 0.46 2.63
C VAL A 247 -10.15 1.96 2.83
N LYS A 248 -9.70 2.43 4.00
CA LYS A 248 -9.60 3.85 4.34
C LYS A 248 -8.15 4.28 4.40
N VAL A 249 -7.80 5.32 3.67
CA VAL A 249 -6.50 5.98 3.73
C VAL A 249 -6.48 6.89 4.94
N VAL A 250 -6.00 6.41 6.09
CA VAL A 250 -6.05 7.16 7.37
C VAL A 250 -4.88 8.15 7.51
N LYS A 251 -3.81 7.94 6.76
CA LYS A 251 -2.66 8.85 6.67
C LYS A 251 -2.11 8.82 5.26
N ASN A 252 -1.79 9.98 4.72
CA ASN A 252 -1.13 10.12 3.44
C ASN A 252 -0.27 11.38 3.45
N LYS A 253 1.03 11.24 3.11
CA LYS A 253 1.98 12.36 3.03
C LYS A 253 2.20 12.87 1.60
N VAL A 254 1.64 12.18 0.59
CA VAL A 254 1.82 12.51 -0.83
C VAL A 254 0.55 13.04 -1.48
N ALA A 255 -0.60 12.90 -0.83
CA ALA A 255 -1.90 13.40 -1.29
C ALA A 255 -2.84 13.61 -0.10
N PRO A 256 -4.02 14.26 -0.27
CA PRO A 256 -5.01 14.42 0.79
C PRO A 256 -5.46 13.07 1.37
N PRO A 257 -5.42 12.88 2.71
CA PRO A 257 -5.83 11.65 3.37
C PRO A 257 -7.35 11.54 3.51
N PHE A 258 -7.80 10.47 4.19
CA PHE A 258 -9.17 10.16 4.60
C PHE A 258 -10.12 9.73 3.48
N LYS A 259 -9.61 9.54 2.25
CA LYS A 259 -10.39 8.91 1.19
C LYS A 259 -10.66 7.44 1.54
N THR A 260 -11.81 6.95 1.09
CA THR A 260 -12.25 5.57 1.33
C THR A 260 -12.67 4.97 0.00
N THR A 261 -12.30 3.73 -0.23
CA THR A 261 -12.74 2.93 -1.37
C THR A 261 -13.28 1.58 -0.90
N GLU A 262 -14.14 0.98 -1.71
CA GLU A 262 -14.65 -0.37 -1.50
C GLU A 262 -14.51 -1.17 -2.79
N PHE A 263 -14.09 -2.41 -2.66
CA PHE A 263 -13.99 -3.37 -3.76
C PHE A 263 -14.21 -4.78 -3.27
N ASP A 264 -14.45 -5.69 -4.20
CA ASP A 264 -14.65 -7.10 -3.90
C ASP A 264 -13.30 -7.83 -3.86
N ILE A 265 -13.05 -8.60 -2.80
CA ILE A 265 -11.98 -9.61 -2.76
C ILE A 265 -12.63 -10.98 -2.88
N MET A 266 -12.39 -11.65 -4.00
CA MET A 266 -12.90 -13.00 -4.27
C MET A 266 -11.92 -14.05 -3.75
N TYR A 267 -12.44 -15.11 -3.17
CA TYR A 267 -11.60 -16.19 -2.64
C TYR A 267 -10.89 -16.93 -3.77
N GLY A 268 -9.57 -17.02 -3.67
CA GLY A 268 -8.73 -17.65 -4.67
C GLY A 268 -8.44 -16.82 -5.93
N GLU A 269 -9.05 -15.63 -6.07
CA GLU A 269 -8.88 -14.74 -7.24
C GLU A 269 -8.36 -13.35 -6.86
N GLY A 270 -8.54 -12.94 -5.59
CA GLY A 270 -8.13 -11.63 -5.09
C GLY A 270 -9.08 -10.50 -5.46
N ILE A 271 -8.54 -9.33 -5.76
CA ILE A 271 -9.32 -8.12 -6.08
C ILE A 271 -10.05 -8.31 -7.41
N SER A 272 -11.36 -8.12 -7.41
CA SER A 272 -12.20 -8.22 -8.61
C SER A 272 -12.15 -6.94 -9.44
N LYS A 273 -11.18 -6.82 -10.34
CA LYS A 273 -11.05 -5.66 -11.24
C LYS A 273 -12.32 -5.39 -12.04
N ILE A 274 -12.95 -6.45 -12.57
CA ILE A 274 -14.22 -6.34 -13.30
C ILE A 274 -15.32 -5.77 -12.41
N GLY A 275 -15.39 -6.23 -11.16
CA GLY A 275 -16.34 -5.69 -10.18
C GLY A 275 -16.15 -4.20 -9.94
N GLU A 276 -14.90 -3.73 -9.84
CA GLU A 276 -14.60 -2.31 -9.70
C GLU A 276 -14.98 -1.50 -10.94
N ILE A 277 -14.68 -2.01 -12.15
CA ILE A 277 -15.06 -1.33 -13.40
C ILE A 277 -16.58 -1.11 -13.47
N ILE A 278 -17.38 -2.12 -13.08
CA ILE A 278 -18.83 -1.99 -13.04
C ILE A 278 -19.25 -0.93 -12.00
N ASP A 279 -18.75 -1.02 -10.79
CA ASP A 279 -19.15 -0.15 -9.67
C ASP A 279 -18.70 1.30 -9.92
N LEU A 280 -17.46 1.52 -10.37
CA LEU A 280 -16.94 2.84 -10.74
C LEU A 280 -17.61 3.37 -12.00
N GLY A 281 -17.85 2.53 -13.00
CA GLY A 281 -18.59 2.90 -14.21
C GLY A 281 -19.99 3.44 -13.91
N VAL A 282 -20.69 2.83 -12.95
CA VAL A 282 -22.00 3.34 -12.48
C VAL A 282 -21.83 4.63 -11.68
N ASN A 283 -20.86 4.71 -10.78
CA ASN A 283 -20.62 5.88 -9.94
C ASN A 283 -20.26 7.14 -10.75
N TYR A 284 -19.54 6.96 -11.86
CA TYR A 284 -19.17 8.06 -12.77
C TYR A 284 -20.09 8.21 -13.98
N GLU A 285 -21.28 7.59 -13.93
CA GLU A 285 -22.32 7.68 -14.97
C GLU A 285 -21.87 7.23 -16.37
N ILE A 286 -20.76 6.49 -16.46
CA ILE A 286 -20.27 5.86 -17.70
C ILE A 286 -21.15 4.67 -18.04
N ILE A 287 -21.49 3.87 -17.03
CA ILE A 287 -22.47 2.77 -17.13
C ILE A 287 -23.77 3.27 -16.49
N LYS A 288 -24.84 3.23 -17.28
CA LYS A 288 -26.19 3.58 -16.78
C LYS A 288 -26.83 2.37 -16.11
N LYS A 289 -27.34 2.55 -14.90
CA LYS A 289 -28.09 1.54 -14.17
C LYS A 289 -29.55 1.98 -14.01
N SER A 290 -30.47 1.17 -14.53
CA SER A 290 -31.92 1.38 -14.39
C SER A 290 -32.55 0.12 -13.81
N GLY A 291 -32.93 0.19 -12.52
CA GLY A 291 -33.36 -0.98 -11.77
C GLY A 291 -32.28 -2.05 -11.73
N SER A 292 -32.54 -3.24 -12.26
CA SER A 292 -31.58 -4.33 -12.41
C SER A 292 -30.79 -4.32 -13.72
N TRP A 293 -31.11 -3.44 -14.66
CA TRP A 293 -30.48 -3.37 -15.98
C TRP A 293 -29.30 -2.43 -16.01
N PHE A 294 -28.24 -2.87 -16.67
CA PHE A 294 -27.04 -2.08 -16.95
C PHE A 294 -26.92 -1.84 -18.44
N SER A 295 -26.52 -0.64 -18.84
CA SER A 295 -26.30 -0.26 -20.22
C SER A 295 -25.10 0.68 -20.36
N TYR A 296 -24.46 0.61 -21.53
CA TYR A 296 -23.34 1.46 -21.92
C TYR A 296 -23.62 2.02 -23.30
N GLY A 297 -23.66 3.34 -23.45
CA GLY A 297 -24.18 3.97 -24.65
C GLY A 297 -25.60 3.49 -24.94
N ASP A 298 -25.82 2.99 -26.17
CA ASP A 298 -27.09 2.42 -26.62
C ASP A 298 -27.18 0.90 -26.42
N SER A 299 -26.12 0.26 -25.92
CA SER A 299 -26.03 -1.19 -25.76
C SER A 299 -26.42 -1.63 -24.36
N LYS A 300 -27.22 -2.69 -24.26
CA LYS A 300 -27.52 -3.34 -22.98
C LYS A 300 -26.38 -4.27 -22.61
N LEU A 301 -25.80 -4.10 -21.38
CA LEU A 301 -24.76 -4.96 -20.86
C LEU A 301 -25.33 -6.22 -20.19
N GLY A 302 -26.50 -6.13 -19.56
CA GLY A 302 -27.13 -7.27 -18.92
C GLY A 302 -28.07 -6.90 -17.77
N GLN A 303 -28.79 -7.91 -17.27
CA GLN A 303 -29.63 -7.78 -16.10
C GLN A 303 -28.92 -8.39 -14.88
N GLY A 304 -28.65 -7.57 -13.88
CA GLY A 304 -27.88 -7.95 -12.71
C GLY A 304 -26.38 -7.81 -12.90
N ARG A 305 -25.67 -7.62 -11.77
CA ARG A 305 -24.20 -7.39 -11.76
C ARG A 305 -23.43 -8.60 -12.28
N ASP A 306 -23.90 -9.82 -12.00
CA ASP A 306 -23.21 -11.06 -12.39
C ASP A 306 -23.27 -11.28 -13.90
N ALA A 307 -24.40 -10.97 -14.55
CA ALA A 307 -24.52 -11.02 -16.01
C ALA A 307 -23.57 -10.03 -16.68
N VAL A 308 -23.38 -8.83 -16.11
CA VAL A 308 -22.44 -7.84 -16.62
C VAL A 308 -20.99 -8.31 -16.39
N LYS A 309 -20.68 -8.94 -15.24
CA LYS A 309 -19.36 -9.53 -15.02
C LYS A 309 -19.00 -10.56 -16.08
N THR A 310 -19.90 -11.50 -16.36
CA THR A 310 -19.72 -12.52 -17.41
C THR A 310 -19.50 -11.87 -18.77
N LEU A 311 -20.35 -10.89 -19.14
CA LEU A 311 -20.20 -10.17 -20.41
C LEU A 311 -18.83 -9.53 -20.55
N LEU A 312 -18.34 -8.84 -19.49
CA LEU A 312 -17.03 -8.17 -19.51
C LEU A 312 -15.87 -9.17 -19.52
N GLN A 313 -15.99 -10.32 -18.86
CA GLN A 313 -15.02 -11.41 -18.95
C GLN A 313 -14.86 -11.94 -20.38
N ASP A 314 -15.97 -12.06 -21.08
CA ASP A 314 -15.99 -12.56 -22.48
C ASP A 314 -15.60 -11.47 -23.51
N ASN A 315 -15.51 -10.19 -23.09
CA ASN A 315 -15.23 -9.05 -23.96
C ASN A 315 -14.12 -8.15 -23.37
N PRO A 316 -12.84 -8.56 -23.44
CA PRO A 316 -11.71 -7.80 -22.90
C PRO A 316 -11.60 -6.37 -23.48
N ASP A 317 -11.85 -6.20 -24.79
CA ASP A 317 -11.79 -4.89 -25.45
C ASP A 317 -12.78 -3.88 -24.85
N LEU A 318 -13.99 -4.33 -24.53
CA LEU A 318 -15.00 -3.50 -23.85
C LEU A 318 -14.59 -3.18 -22.42
N MET A 319 -13.96 -4.14 -21.75
CA MET A 319 -13.44 -3.93 -20.38
C MET A 319 -12.35 -2.84 -20.40
N ASP A 320 -11.41 -2.91 -21.33
CA ASP A 320 -10.32 -1.93 -21.47
C ASP A 320 -10.85 -0.54 -21.87
N GLU A 321 -11.88 -0.48 -22.74
CA GLU A 321 -12.54 0.78 -23.09
C GLU A 321 -13.19 1.44 -21.87
N LEU A 322 -13.93 0.66 -21.07
CA LEU A 322 -14.58 1.16 -19.85
C LEU A 322 -13.57 1.64 -18.82
N GLU A 323 -12.49 0.86 -18.61
CA GLU A 323 -11.40 1.25 -17.73
C GLU A 323 -10.76 2.56 -18.17
N GLY A 324 -10.43 2.68 -19.45
CA GLY A 324 -9.85 3.90 -20.04
C GLY A 324 -10.74 5.13 -19.83
N LYS A 325 -12.07 4.99 -19.99
CA LYS A 325 -13.03 6.08 -19.71
C LYS A 325 -13.12 6.44 -18.25
N ILE A 326 -13.12 5.43 -17.36
CA ILE A 326 -13.10 5.66 -15.91
C ILE A 326 -11.85 6.44 -15.53
N MET A 327 -10.67 6.00 -15.99
CA MET A 327 -9.40 6.66 -15.71
C MET A 327 -9.33 8.08 -16.28
N GLY A 328 -9.88 8.31 -17.49
CA GLY A 328 -9.98 9.65 -18.11
C GLY A 328 -10.86 10.61 -17.30
N THR A 329 -12.04 10.15 -16.87
CA THR A 329 -12.96 10.94 -16.03
C THR A 329 -12.31 11.30 -14.69
N LEU A 330 -11.57 10.37 -14.11
CA LEU A 330 -10.89 10.57 -12.83
C LEU A 330 -9.75 11.56 -12.88
N LYS A 331 -8.97 11.58 -13.97
CA LYS A 331 -7.94 12.61 -14.19
C LYS A 331 -8.57 13.99 -14.25
N ALA A 332 -9.66 14.15 -14.99
CA ALA A 332 -10.37 15.43 -15.14
C ALA A 332 -11.03 15.94 -13.84
N VAL A 333 -11.37 15.06 -12.89
CA VAL A 333 -11.97 15.46 -11.58
C VAL A 333 -10.89 15.86 -10.56
N ASN A 334 -9.63 15.41 -10.75
CA ASN A 334 -8.52 15.72 -9.84
C ASN A 334 -7.66 16.91 -10.30
N GLU A 335 -7.86 17.40 -11.53
CA GLU A 335 -7.35 18.67 -12.03
C GLU A 335 -8.29 19.83 -11.63
#